data_3451335be97ec1f1cd88e8f3a354ac4c
#
_entry.id   3451335be97ec1f1cd88e8f3a354ac4c
#
_cell.length_a   1.000
_cell.length_b   1.000
_cell.length_c   1.000
_cell.angle_alpha   90.00
_cell.angle_beta   90.00
_cell.angle_gamma   90.00
#
_symmetry.space_group_name_H-M   'P 1'
#
loop_
_entity.id
_entity.type
_entity.pdbx_description
1 polymer ?
#
loop_
_entity_poly.entity_id
_entity_poly.type
_entity_poly.pdbx_seq_one_letter_code
_entity_poly.pdbx_strand_id
1 'polypeptide(L)'
;MKESEVLQREVYVKESKGMKMVRKFMTWKTNKESSGEFPAYVYHYTDFSPSRKDMLKKEIKVSDSKKQIEEIYAAEILENIKKGWEKA
;
A
#
# COMPACT_ATOMS: atom_id res chain seq x y z
N MET A 1 -25.21 3.66 -4.13
CA MET A 1 -23.87 3.84 -4.64
C MET A 1 -22.93 2.78 -4.07
N LYS A 2 -22.20 2.11 -4.92
CA LYS A 2 -21.24 1.11 -4.46
C LYS A 2 -19.94 1.79 -4.06
N GLU A 3 -19.43 1.41 -2.91
CA GLU A 3 -18.15 1.91 -2.43
C GLU A 3 -17.02 0.95 -2.81
N SER A 4 -15.80 1.47 -2.83
CA SER A 4 -14.62 0.63 -3.03
C SER A 4 -14.48 -0.36 -1.87
N GLU A 5 -14.09 -1.58 -2.20
CA GLU A 5 -13.90 -2.62 -1.19
C GLU A 5 -12.41 -2.77 -0.87
N VAL A 6 -12.06 -2.64 0.41
CA VAL A 6 -10.68 -2.86 0.85
C VAL A 6 -10.44 -4.36 0.92
N LEU A 7 -9.43 -4.83 0.17
CA LEU A 7 -9.06 -6.23 0.13
C LEU A 7 -8.00 -6.57 1.17
N GLN A 8 -6.97 -5.73 1.29
CA GLN A 8 -5.88 -5.93 2.23
C GLN A 8 -5.44 -4.59 2.78
N ARG A 9 -5.07 -4.58 4.05
CA ARG A 9 -4.53 -3.40 4.70
C ARG A 9 -3.57 -3.83 5.80
N GLU A 10 -2.35 -3.32 5.75
CA GLU A 10 -1.36 -3.56 6.79
C GLU A 10 -0.59 -2.30 7.08
N VAL A 11 -0.23 -2.11 8.33
CA VAL A 11 0.57 -0.98 8.79
C VAL A 11 1.84 -1.53 9.43
N TYR A 12 2.99 -0.98 9.03
CA TYR A 12 4.28 -1.36 9.56
C TYR A 12 4.97 -0.16 10.19
N VAL A 13 5.77 -0.42 11.20
CA VAL A 13 6.51 0.62 11.90
C VAL A 13 7.99 0.23 12.00
N LYS A 14 8.83 1.25 12.00
CA LYS A 14 10.26 1.08 12.24
C LYS A 14 10.76 2.28 13.01
N GLU A 15 11.51 2.03 14.06
CA GLU A 15 12.09 3.09 14.87
C GLU A 15 13.60 3.13 14.64
N SER A 16 14.11 4.33 14.38
CA SER A 16 15.53 4.55 14.15
C SER A 16 15.92 5.90 14.74
N LYS A 17 16.97 5.93 15.55
CA LYS A 17 17.50 7.14 16.19
C LYS A 17 16.43 7.94 16.95
N GLY A 18 15.51 7.23 17.60
CA GLY A 18 14.44 7.86 18.35
C GLY A 18 13.29 8.39 17.52
N MET A 19 13.32 8.15 16.21
CA MET A 19 12.24 8.58 15.31
C MET A 19 11.44 7.38 14.83
N LYS A 20 10.12 7.50 14.89
CA LYS A 20 9.22 6.44 14.45
C LYS A 20 8.77 6.70 13.02
N MET A 21 9.05 5.73 12.15
CA MET A 21 8.62 5.75 10.76
C MET A 21 7.45 4.81 10.59
N VAL A 22 6.50 5.17 9.72
CA VAL A 22 5.30 4.38 9.51
C VAL A 22 5.11 4.14 8.02
N ARG A 23 4.79 2.89 7.66
CA ARG A 23 4.41 2.52 6.30
C ARG A 23 3.05 1.87 6.32
N LYS A 24 2.20 2.28 5.40
CA LYS A 24 0.86 1.74 5.25
C LYS A 24 0.71 1.16 3.84
N PHE A 25 0.28 -0.09 3.79
CA PHE A 25 0.05 -0.80 2.53
C PHE A 25 -1.43 -1.15 2.46
N MET A 26 -2.04 -0.89 1.32
CA MET A 26 -3.46 -1.16 1.16
C MET A 26 -3.76 -1.51 -0.29
N THR A 27 -4.65 -2.50 -0.48
CA THR A 27 -5.20 -2.80 -1.80
C THR A 27 -6.71 -2.74 -1.70
N TRP A 28 -7.35 -2.30 -2.77
CA TRP A 28 -8.81 -2.31 -2.83
C TRP A 28 -9.31 -2.54 -4.23
N LYS A 29 -10.56 -2.99 -4.30
CA LYS A 29 -11.29 -3.15 -5.53
C LYS A 29 -12.13 -1.90 -5.74
N THR A 30 -11.98 -1.29 -6.90
CA THR A 30 -12.76 -0.10 -7.23
C THR A 30 -14.16 -0.49 -7.69
N ASN A 31 -15.09 0.45 -7.64
CA ASN A 31 -16.42 0.24 -8.18
C ASN A 31 -16.52 0.59 -9.67
N LYS A 32 -15.37 0.75 -10.31
CA LYS A 32 -15.28 1.16 -11.72
C LYS A 32 -15.07 0.00 -12.69
N GLU A 33 -14.91 -1.22 -12.19
CA GLU A 33 -14.61 -2.37 -13.05
C GLU A 33 -15.68 -2.62 -14.12
N SER A 34 -16.94 -2.33 -13.80
CA SER A 34 -18.04 -2.55 -14.73
C SER A 34 -18.10 -1.55 -15.87
N SER A 35 -17.44 -0.40 -15.71
CA SER A 35 -17.41 0.63 -16.75
C SER A 35 -16.34 0.36 -17.81
N GLY A 36 -15.32 -0.42 -17.48
CA GLY A 36 -14.19 -0.67 -18.35
C GLY A 36 -13.27 0.52 -18.59
N GLU A 37 -13.54 1.64 -17.94
CA GLU A 37 -12.76 2.87 -18.10
C GLU A 37 -11.59 2.99 -17.13
N PHE A 38 -11.65 2.26 -16.01
CA PHE A 38 -10.66 2.35 -14.95
C PHE A 38 -10.19 0.97 -14.54
N PRO A 39 -8.95 0.85 -14.06
CA PRO A 39 -8.49 -0.41 -13.48
C PRO A 39 -9.35 -0.84 -12.32
N ALA A 40 -9.61 -2.15 -12.23
CA ALA A 40 -10.48 -2.70 -11.19
C ALA A 40 -9.83 -2.71 -9.82
N TYR A 41 -8.49 -2.77 -9.76
CA TYR A 41 -7.75 -2.96 -8.52
C TYR A 41 -6.68 -1.90 -8.35
N VAL A 42 -6.49 -1.47 -7.12
CA VAL A 42 -5.52 -0.42 -6.77
C VAL A 42 -4.66 -0.89 -5.60
N TYR A 43 -3.36 -0.68 -5.71
CA TYR A 43 -2.40 -0.80 -4.63
C TYR A 43 -1.96 0.60 -4.21
N HIS A 44 -2.14 0.92 -2.94
CA HIS A 44 -1.79 2.22 -2.38
C HIS A 44 -0.76 2.05 -1.26
N TYR A 45 0.35 2.72 -1.40
CA TYR A 45 1.45 2.70 -0.45
C TYR A 45 1.69 4.10 0.09
N THR A 46 1.79 4.20 1.41
CA THR A 46 2.11 5.46 2.08
C THR A 46 3.29 5.23 3.00
N ASP A 47 4.28 6.13 2.94
CA ASP A 47 5.48 6.06 3.75
C ASP A 47 5.67 7.39 4.45
N PHE A 48 5.63 7.36 5.78
CA PHE A 48 5.87 8.53 6.63
C PHE A 48 7.21 8.39 7.35
N SER A 49 8.09 9.38 7.16
CA SER A 49 9.37 9.43 7.86
C SER A 49 9.67 10.88 8.27
N PRO A 50 9.67 11.20 9.57
CA PRO A 50 9.88 12.57 10.01
C PRO A 50 11.29 13.10 9.77
N SER A 51 12.26 12.21 9.49
CA SER A 51 13.63 12.61 9.22
C SER A 51 13.88 13.04 7.77
N ARG A 52 12.91 12.83 6.88
CA ARG A 52 13.07 13.22 5.48
C ARG A 52 12.54 14.62 5.22
N LYS A 53 13.09 15.25 4.18
CA LYS A 53 12.58 16.53 3.70
C LYS A 53 11.11 16.42 3.29
N ASP A 54 10.78 15.38 2.53
CA ASP A 54 9.39 15.01 2.22
C ASP A 54 8.97 13.94 3.22
N MET A 55 8.30 14.34 4.28
CA MET A 55 7.92 13.43 5.34
C MET A 55 6.94 12.35 4.89
N LEU A 56 6.09 12.65 3.93
CA LEU A 56 5.10 11.72 3.45
C LEU A 56 5.29 11.40 1.96
N LYS A 57 5.48 10.13 1.65
CA LYS A 57 5.54 9.66 0.26
C LYS A 57 4.35 8.75 -0.01
N LYS A 58 3.83 8.84 -1.22
CA LYS A 58 2.71 8.00 -1.67
C LYS A 58 3.08 7.35 -2.99
N GLU A 59 2.64 6.11 -3.18
CA GLU A 59 2.80 5.40 -4.45
C GLU A 59 1.50 4.68 -4.74
N ILE A 60 1.05 4.76 -5.98
CA ILE A 60 -0.18 4.10 -6.41
C ILE A 60 0.14 3.27 -7.64
N LYS A 61 -0.26 1.99 -7.59
CA LYS A 61 -0.18 1.08 -8.72
C LYS A 61 -1.57 0.54 -8.99
N VAL A 62 -1.90 0.33 -10.24
CA VAL A 62 -3.23 -0.12 -10.64
C VAL A 62 -3.13 -1.32 -11.56
N SER A 63 -4.17 -2.16 -11.54
CA SER A 63 -4.23 -3.33 -12.38
C SER A 63 -5.68 -3.76 -12.59
N ASP A 64 -5.96 -4.38 -13.74
CA ASP A 64 -7.24 -5.02 -13.99
C ASP A 64 -7.27 -6.46 -13.46
N SER A 65 -6.14 -6.97 -13.00
CA SER A 65 -6.02 -8.33 -12.50
C SER A 65 -5.85 -8.35 -10.99
N LYS A 66 -6.76 -9.01 -10.29
CA LYS A 66 -6.66 -9.20 -8.85
C LYS A 66 -5.38 -9.94 -8.47
N LYS A 67 -5.04 -10.98 -9.24
CA LYS A 67 -3.83 -11.76 -9.01
C LYS A 67 -2.58 -10.89 -9.10
N GLN A 68 -2.50 -10.02 -10.09
CA GLN A 68 -1.37 -9.13 -10.26
C GLN A 68 -1.22 -8.15 -9.09
N ILE A 69 -2.33 -7.57 -8.65
CA ILE A 69 -2.30 -6.62 -7.54
C ILE A 69 -1.90 -7.33 -6.23
N GLU A 70 -2.36 -8.56 -6.02
CA GLU A 70 -1.98 -9.37 -4.86
C GLU A 70 -0.49 -9.72 -4.89
N GLU A 71 0.06 -10.04 -6.06
CA GLU A 71 1.48 -10.31 -6.22
C GLU A 71 2.33 -9.08 -5.92
N ILE A 72 1.91 -7.92 -6.41
CA ILE A 72 2.59 -6.65 -6.12
C ILE A 72 2.58 -6.39 -4.62
N TYR A 73 1.43 -6.54 -3.98
CA TYR A 73 1.28 -6.33 -2.55
C TYR A 73 2.19 -7.27 -1.75
N ALA A 74 2.14 -8.56 -2.06
CA ALA A 74 2.94 -9.57 -1.35
C ALA A 74 4.44 -9.31 -1.50
N ALA A 75 4.89 -8.94 -2.70
CA ALA A 75 6.31 -8.65 -2.94
C ALA A 75 6.77 -7.43 -2.15
N GLU A 76 5.97 -6.38 -2.11
CA GLU A 76 6.29 -5.16 -1.36
C GLU A 76 6.33 -5.41 0.15
N ILE A 77 5.39 -6.19 0.67
CA ILE A 77 5.36 -6.57 2.08
C ILE A 77 6.61 -7.39 2.46
N LEU A 78 6.96 -8.37 1.63
CA LEU A 78 8.12 -9.21 1.88
C LEU A 78 9.41 -8.39 1.92
N GLU A 79 9.59 -7.48 0.95
CA GLU A 79 10.74 -6.57 0.91
C GLU A 79 10.78 -5.71 2.16
N ASN A 80 9.64 -5.22 2.59
CA ASN A 80 9.50 -4.38 3.77
C ASN A 80 9.95 -5.11 5.04
N ILE A 81 9.53 -6.36 5.20
CA ILE A 81 9.92 -7.19 6.34
C ILE A 81 11.43 -7.44 6.33
N LYS A 82 12.01 -7.71 5.15
CA LYS A 82 13.46 -7.92 5.01
C LYS A 82 14.26 -6.70 5.43
N LYS A 83 13.69 -5.51 5.30
CA LYS A 83 14.35 -4.26 5.69
C LYS A 83 14.21 -3.94 7.18
N GLY A 84 13.58 -4.83 7.94
CA GLY A 84 13.47 -4.70 9.37
C GLY A 84 12.21 -4.00 9.88
N TRP A 85 11.22 -3.82 9.04
CA TRP A 85 9.94 -3.24 9.46
C TRP A 85 9.11 -4.28 10.19
N GLU A 86 8.39 -3.83 11.21
CA GLU A 86 7.55 -4.69 12.04
C GLU A 86 6.08 -4.31 11.86
N LYS A 87 5.22 -5.31 11.82
CA LYS A 87 3.78 -5.10 11.71
C LYS A 87 3.25 -4.47 12.99
N ALA A 88 2.53 -3.38 12.81
CA ALA A 88 1.94 -2.68 13.94
C ALA A 88 0.72 -3.41 14.51
#